data_0a5543a31815c8d2aa02b12eb91acdd0
#
_entry.id   0a5543a31815c8d2aa02b12eb91acdd0
#
_cell.length_a   1.000
_cell.length_b   1.000
_cell.length_c   1.000
_cell.angle_alpha   90.00
_cell.angle_beta   90.00
_cell.angle_gamma   90.00
#
_symmetry.space_group_name_H-M   'P 1'
#
loop_
_entity.id
_entity.type
_entity.pdbx_description
1 polymer ?
#
loop_
_entity_poly.entity_id
_entity_poly.type
_entity_poly.pdbx_seq_one_letter_code
_entity_poly.pdbx_strand_id
1 'polypeptide(L)'
;MANILRANIQISGIRAMLWHHFGPDALPLEKQEKTGVAGHDPEEWKKTVLMTSDRRLYVKSSYLFAAIRDGAKHTPRKRGTLQPFISATLQVEEDFIFIERDGEVLRVPEIPEQNPELPVFLDVQGVRNPSTRARNLRYRIGASSGWTASFHIQWDKTIVSRGEMEAAVIDAGRFTGIADGRSVGYGRFELVSFDVAELQLKKAA
;
A
#
# COMPACT_ATOMS: atom_id res chain seq x y z
N MET A 1 -29.74 11.90 10.44
CA MET A 1 -29.06 12.35 9.19
C MET A 1 -27.79 11.53 9.08
N ALA A 2 -27.52 10.94 7.91
CA ALA A 2 -26.27 10.21 7.71
C ALA A 2 -25.12 11.20 7.62
N ASN A 3 -24.22 11.18 8.59
CA ASN A 3 -23.00 12.01 8.57
C ASN A 3 -21.86 11.35 7.81
N ILE A 4 -22.13 10.18 7.18
CA ILE A 4 -21.11 9.40 6.51
C ILE A 4 -21.00 9.87 5.05
N LEU A 5 -19.81 10.24 4.65
CA LEU A 5 -19.41 10.39 3.25
C LEU A 5 -18.74 9.13 2.76
N ARG A 6 -18.93 8.84 1.49
CA ARG A 6 -18.24 7.80 0.74
C ARG A 6 -17.53 8.42 -0.43
N ALA A 7 -16.27 8.08 -0.64
CA ALA A 7 -15.53 8.49 -1.83
C ALA A 7 -15.08 7.30 -2.65
N ASN A 8 -15.22 7.41 -3.97
CA ASN A 8 -14.50 6.60 -4.94
C ASN A 8 -13.19 7.29 -5.26
N ILE A 9 -12.08 6.59 -5.08
CA ILE A 9 -10.72 7.13 -5.22
C ILE A 9 -9.99 6.35 -6.29
N GLN A 10 -9.33 7.06 -7.19
CA GLN A 10 -8.36 6.50 -8.11
C GLN A 10 -7.01 7.14 -7.88
N ILE A 11 -5.98 6.33 -7.78
CA ILE A 11 -4.58 6.74 -7.61
C ILE A 11 -3.70 6.20 -8.73
N SER A 12 -2.62 6.91 -9.04
CA SER A 12 -1.61 6.51 -10.02
C SER A 12 -0.22 6.56 -9.41
N GLY A 13 0.53 5.48 -9.53
CA GLY A 13 1.87 5.34 -8.97
C GLY A 13 2.93 6.11 -9.75
N ILE A 14 3.53 7.10 -9.11
CA ILE A 14 4.65 7.89 -9.66
C ILE A 14 6.02 7.25 -9.39
N ARG A 15 6.06 6.24 -8.52
CA ARG A 15 7.25 5.43 -8.22
C ARG A 15 6.88 3.97 -8.20
N ALA A 16 7.85 3.11 -8.48
CA ALA A 16 7.65 1.67 -8.37
C ALA A 16 7.14 1.28 -6.98
N MET A 17 6.29 0.27 -6.91
CA MET A 17 5.77 -0.31 -5.68
C MET A 17 6.38 -1.70 -5.49
N LEU A 18 6.76 -2.06 -4.25
CA LEU A 18 7.37 -3.34 -3.93
C LEU A 18 6.53 -4.09 -2.90
N TRP A 19 6.43 -5.43 -3.03
CA TRP A 19 5.79 -6.30 -2.06
C TRP A 19 6.82 -6.99 -1.18
N HIS A 20 6.65 -6.88 0.12
CA HIS A 20 7.33 -7.67 1.14
C HIS A 20 6.40 -7.82 2.34
N HIS A 21 5.28 -8.54 2.11
CA HIS A 21 4.29 -8.77 3.16
C HIS A 21 4.81 -9.82 4.14
N PHE A 22 4.80 -9.50 5.43
CA PHE A 22 5.16 -10.42 6.48
C PHE A 22 3.92 -11.23 6.87
N GLY A 23 3.82 -12.44 6.34
CA GLY A 23 2.77 -13.40 6.63
C GLY A 23 3.32 -14.68 7.28
N PRO A 24 2.45 -15.63 7.65
CA PRO A 24 2.87 -16.91 8.25
C PRO A 24 3.90 -17.66 7.40
N ASP A 25 3.73 -17.62 6.07
CA ASP A 25 4.63 -18.32 5.14
C ASP A 25 6.02 -17.66 5.02
N ALA A 26 6.15 -16.42 5.49
CA ALA A 26 7.44 -15.73 5.53
C ALA A 26 8.30 -16.13 6.74
N LEU A 27 7.72 -16.88 7.70
CA LEU A 27 8.45 -17.39 8.86
C LEU A 27 9.07 -18.73 8.52
N PRO A 28 10.40 -18.91 8.69
CA PRO A 28 11.01 -20.23 8.57
C PRO A 28 10.48 -21.14 9.68
N LEU A 29 10.06 -22.34 9.32
CA LEU A 29 9.61 -23.38 10.28
C LEU A 29 10.73 -23.85 11.19
N GLU A 30 11.98 -23.75 10.73
CA GLU A 30 13.17 -24.11 11.48
C GLU A 30 14.00 -22.85 11.78
N LYS A 31 14.64 -22.82 12.97
CA LYS A 31 15.57 -21.77 13.33
C LYS A 31 16.78 -21.85 12.39
N GLN A 32 16.87 -20.92 11.44
CA GLN A 32 18.09 -20.79 10.64
C GLN A 32 19.26 -20.48 11.58
N GLU A 33 20.32 -21.28 11.52
CA GLU A 33 21.55 -21.00 12.24
C GLU A 33 22.08 -19.62 11.81
N LYS A 34 22.49 -18.80 12.79
CA LYS A 34 23.15 -17.51 12.57
C LYS A 34 24.55 -17.78 11.99
N THR A 35 24.65 -18.13 10.75
CA THR A 35 25.92 -18.08 10.04
C THR A 35 26.21 -16.61 9.70
N GLY A 36 27.47 -16.18 9.80
CA GLY A 36 27.87 -14.83 9.42
C GLY A 36 27.76 -14.52 7.92
N VAL A 37 27.11 -15.41 7.16
CA VAL A 37 26.81 -15.30 5.74
C VAL A 37 25.48 -14.58 5.57
N ALA A 38 25.43 -13.64 4.62
CA ALA A 38 24.21 -12.91 4.26
C ALA A 38 23.09 -13.89 3.91
N GLY A 39 21.89 -13.68 4.49
CA GLY A 39 20.69 -14.43 4.13
C GLY A 39 20.39 -14.26 2.64
N HIS A 40 20.15 -15.37 1.94
CA HIS A 40 19.91 -15.41 0.50
C HIS A 40 18.85 -16.50 0.20
N ASP A 41 17.64 -16.06 -0.15
CA ASP A 41 16.54 -16.93 -0.57
C ASP A 41 15.93 -16.37 -1.86
N PRO A 42 16.32 -16.89 -3.05
CA PRO A 42 15.77 -16.44 -4.33
C PRO A 42 14.26 -16.63 -4.48
N GLU A 43 13.65 -17.50 -3.68
CA GLU A 43 12.22 -17.79 -3.67
C GLU A 43 11.44 -16.96 -2.62
N GLU A 44 12.12 -16.07 -1.88
CA GLU A 44 11.52 -15.24 -0.83
C GLU A 44 10.27 -14.48 -1.33
N TRP A 45 10.30 -14.01 -2.57
CA TRP A 45 9.20 -13.26 -3.17
C TRP A 45 7.89 -14.05 -3.23
N LYS A 46 7.94 -15.39 -3.40
CA LYS A 46 6.74 -16.25 -3.44
C LYS A 46 5.98 -16.23 -2.12
N LYS A 47 6.69 -16.04 -1.01
CA LYS A 47 6.14 -16.02 0.35
C LYS A 47 5.71 -14.64 0.81
N THR A 48 6.22 -13.58 0.15
CA THR A 48 6.06 -12.20 0.59
C THR A 48 5.23 -11.32 -0.35
N VAL A 49 4.89 -11.82 -1.53
CA VAL A 49 4.00 -11.15 -2.47
C VAL A 49 2.52 -11.37 -2.10
N LEU A 50 1.69 -10.33 -2.26
CA LEU A 50 0.24 -10.45 -2.15
C LEU A 50 -0.35 -10.65 -3.54
N MET A 51 -0.72 -11.90 -3.84
CA MET A 51 -1.35 -12.27 -5.09
C MET A 51 -2.45 -13.31 -4.86
N THR A 52 -3.41 -13.35 -5.76
CA THR A 52 -4.45 -14.39 -5.81
C THR A 52 -3.92 -15.71 -6.38
N SER A 53 -4.71 -16.77 -6.32
CA SER A 53 -4.36 -18.08 -6.92
C SER A 53 -4.10 -17.99 -8.44
N ASP A 54 -4.78 -17.06 -9.13
CA ASP A 54 -4.57 -16.76 -10.54
C ASP A 54 -3.52 -15.63 -10.77
N ARG A 55 -2.69 -15.38 -9.72
CA ARG A 55 -1.49 -14.52 -9.72
C ARG A 55 -1.76 -13.02 -9.90
N ARG A 56 -2.99 -12.55 -9.71
CA ARG A 56 -3.31 -11.12 -9.73
C ARG A 56 -2.75 -10.42 -8.50
N LEU A 57 -2.03 -9.31 -8.73
CA LEU A 57 -1.44 -8.49 -7.67
C LEU A 57 -2.49 -7.63 -6.96
N TYR A 58 -2.43 -7.61 -5.65
CA TYR A 58 -3.27 -6.73 -4.84
C TYR A 58 -2.51 -6.15 -3.64
N VAL A 59 -3.09 -5.15 -3.02
CA VAL A 59 -2.73 -4.67 -1.68
C VAL A 59 -3.93 -4.82 -0.74
N LYS A 60 -3.68 -4.97 0.55
CA LYS A 60 -4.74 -5.01 1.57
C LYS A 60 -5.24 -3.60 1.87
N SER A 61 -6.51 -3.47 2.26
CA SER A 61 -7.10 -2.22 2.77
C SER A 61 -6.24 -1.55 3.84
N SER A 62 -5.63 -2.34 4.71
CA SER A 62 -4.75 -1.84 5.78
C SER A 62 -3.54 -1.04 5.28
N TYR A 63 -3.07 -1.28 4.06
CA TYR A 63 -1.97 -0.52 3.46
C TYR A 63 -2.40 0.90 3.12
N LEU A 64 -3.59 1.05 2.52
CA LEU A 64 -4.16 2.36 2.20
C LEU A 64 -4.62 3.09 3.45
N PHE A 65 -5.26 2.39 4.39
CA PHE A 65 -5.59 2.97 5.70
C PHE A 65 -4.35 3.54 6.38
N ALA A 66 -3.27 2.76 6.47
CA ALA A 66 -2.03 3.21 7.10
C ALA A 66 -1.39 4.38 6.35
N ALA A 67 -1.41 4.36 5.00
CA ALA A 67 -0.84 5.44 4.19
C ALA A 67 -1.61 6.75 4.37
N ILE A 68 -2.95 6.73 4.32
CA ILE A 68 -3.81 7.92 4.48
C ILE A 68 -3.68 8.46 5.91
N ARG A 69 -3.74 7.59 6.93
CA ARG A 69 -3.49 7.97 8.32
C ARG A 69 -2.13 8.64 8.52
N ASP A 70 -1.09 8.07 7.92
CA ASP A 70 0.26 8.59 8.06
C ASP A 70 0.49 9.86 7.21
N GLY A 71 -0.18 10.00 6.06
CA GLY A 71 -0.22 11.22 5.27
C GLY A 71 -0.82 12.39 6.07
N ALA A 72 -1.86 12.12 6.83
CA ALA A 72 -2.55 13.11 7.66
C ALA A 72 -1.67 13.74 8.78
N LYS A 73 -0.47 13.22 9.04
CA LYS A 73 0.53 13.86 9.91
C LYS A 73 1.01 15.20 9.37
N HIS A 74 0.96 15.38 8.07
CA HIS A 74 1.44 16.59 7.39
C HIS A 74 0.41 17.71 7.37
N THR A 75 -0.85 17.43 7.70
CA THR A 75 -1.92 18.43 7.79
C THR A 75 -2.08 18.92 9.24
N PRO A 76 -1.71 20.17 9.59
CA PRO A 76 -1.92 20.73 10.93
C PRO A 76 -3.40 20.86 11.26
N ARG A 77 -3.77 20.51 12.50
CA ARG A 77 -5.13 20.75 13.03
C ARG A 77 -5.07 21.16 14.50
N LYS A 78 -5.49 22.42 14.79
CA LYS A 78 -5.41 23.02 16.13
C LYS A 78 -3.97 22.93 16.71
N ARG A 79 -3.79 22.24 17.86
CA ARG A 79 -2.49 22.03 18.51
C ARG A 79 -1.79 20.72 18.10
N GLY A 80 -2.27 20.03 17.06
CA GLY A 80 -1.76 18.74 16.61
C GLY A 80 -1.86 18.60 15.10
N THR A 81 -2.14 17.38 14.67
CA THR A 81 -2.30 17.02 13.26
C THR A 81 -3.67 16.38 13.00
N LEU A 82 -4.02 16.23 11.75
CA LEU A 82 -5.26 15.58 11.33
C LEU A 82 -5.27 14.05 11.61
N GLN A 83 -4.10 13.43 11.82
CA GLN A 83 -3.93 11.99 11.94
C GLN A 83 -4.88 11.29 12.95
N PRO A 84 -5.05 11.76 14.21
CA PRO A 84 -5.95 11.09 15.15
C PRO A 84 -7.40 11.08 14.69
N PHE A 85 -7.82 12.14 13.99
CA PHE A 85 -9.18 12.27 13.47
C PHE A 85 -9.42 11.34 12.29
N ILE A 86 -8.45 11.21 11.38
CA ILE A 86 -8.49 10.20 10.31
C ILE A 86 -8.56 8.79 10.90
N SER A 87 -7.71 8.48 11.87
CA SER A 87 -7.69 7.15 12.52
C SER A 87 -9.02 6.78 13.16
N ALA A 88 -9.77 7.77 13.66
CA ALA A 88 -11.04 7.55 14.35
C ALA A 88 -12.22 7.26 13.42
N THR A 89 -12.15 7.64 12.13
CA THR A 89 -13.33 7.60 11.26
C THR A 89 -13.11 6.96 9.89
N LEU A 90 -11.86 6.88 9.41
CA LEU A 90 -11.56 6.32 8.11
C LEU A 90 -11.84 4.81 8.05
N GLN A 91 -12.54 4.38 7.02
CA GLN A 91 -12.70 2.98 6.64
C GLN A 91 -12.39 2.83 5.16
N VAL A 92 -11.63 1.81 4.80
CA VAL A 92 -11.44 1.37 3.41
C VAL A 92 -12.35 0.18 3.19
N GLU A 93 -13.19 0.20 2.15
CA GLU A 93 -14.28 -0.76 1.99
C GLU A 93 -13.82 -2.12 1.47
N GLU A 94 -12.88 -2.12 0.54
CA GLU A 94 -12.39 -3.36 -0.08
C GLU A 94 -11.34 -4.05 0.79
N ASP A 95 -11.44 -5.36 0.95
CA ASP A 95 -10.38 -6.16 1.59
C ASP A 95 -9.14 -6.27 0.71
N PHE A 96 -9.35 -6.39 -0.61
CA PHE A 96 -8.30 -6.53 -1.63
C PHE A 96 -8.47 -5.44 -2.68
N ILE A 97 -7.44 -4.62 -2.87
CA ILE A 97 -7.39 -3.60 -3.89
C ILE A 97 -6.41 -4.06 -4.97
N PHE A 98 -6.93 -4.36 -6.16
CA PHE A 98 -6.11 -4.84 -7.26
C PHE A 98 -5.26 -3.70 -7.82
N ILE A 99 -4.07 -4.08 -8.28
CA ILE A 99 -3.14 -3.16 -8.92
C ILE A 99 -3.23 -3.38 -10.42
N GLU A 100 -3.46 -2.28 -11.12
CA GLU A 100 -3.76 -2.27 -12.54
C GLU A 100 -2.74 -1.42 -13.31
N ARG A 101 -2.70 -1.63 -14.61
CA ARG A 101 -2.05 -0.77 -15.60
C ARG A 101 -2.82 -0.85 -16.90
N ASP A 102 -3.08 0.30 -17.51
CA ASP A 102 -3.80 0.40 -18.80
C ASP A 102 -5.17 -0.29 -18.77
N GLY A 103 -5.83 -0.32 -17.59
CA GLY A 103 -7.13 -0.96 -17.38
C GLY A 103 -7.09 -2.47 -17.14
N GLU A 104 -5.90 -3.07 -17.08
CA GLU A 104 -5.72 -4.49 -16.82
C GLU A 104 -5.07 -4.75 -15.46
N VAL A 105 -5.58 -5.75 -14.73
CA VAL A 105 -5.00 -6.16 -13.45
C VAL A 105 -3.64 -6.81 -13.68
N LEU A 106 -2.61 -6.29 -13.02
CA LEU A 106 -1.26 -6.81 -13.09
C LEU A 106 -1.16 -8.24 -12.52
N ARG A 107 -0.42 -9.09 -13.22
CA ARG A 107 -0.18 -10.49 -12.83
C ARG A 107 1.32 -10.75 -12.67
N VAL A 108 1.67 -11.54 -11.66
CA VAL A 108 3.06 -11.98 -11.49
C VAL A 108 3.38 -13.03 -12.56
N PRO A 109 4.42 -12.87 -13.38
CA PRO A 109 4.83 -13.89 -14.36
C PRO A 109 5.35 -15.15 -13.64
N GLU A 110 5.39 -16.29 -14.33
CA GLU A 110 5.91 -17.55 -13.75
C GLU A 110 7.37 -17.41 -13.29
N ILE A 111 8.15 -16.74 -14.11
CA ILE A 111 9.56 -16.43 -13.84
C ILE A 111 9.70 -14.90 -13.96
N PRO A 112 9.68 -14.18 -12.83
CA PRO A 112 9.85 -12.74 -12.86
C PRO A 112 11.31 -12.36 -13.17
N GLU A 113 11.49 -11.39 -14.06
CA GLU A 113 12.80 -10.91 -14.49
C GLU A 113 13.25 -9.68 -13.68
N GLN A 114 14.56 -9.54 -13.48
CA GLN A 114 15.17 -8.35 -12.87
C GLN A 114 15.23 -7.17 -13.85
N ASN A 115 14.10 -6.83 -14.46
CA ASN A 115 13.99 -5.73 -15.40
C ASN A 115 12.92 -4.72 -14.91
N PRO A 116 13.31 -3.56 -14.34
CA PRO A 116 12.37 -2.56 -13.81
C PRO A 116 11.56 -1.83 -14.89
N GLU A 117 11.85 -2.05 -16.17
CA GLU A 117 11.05 -1.52 -17.30
C GLU A 117 9.77 -2.34 -17.53
N LEU A 118 9.77 -3.61 -17.09
CA LEU A 118 8.58 -4.45 -17.17
C LEU A 118 7.50 -3.96 -16.20
N PRO A 119 6.21 -4.11 -16.54
CA PRO A 119 5.10 -3.77 -15.65
C PRO A 119 5.21 -4.45 -14.28
N VAL A 120 5.62 -5.73 -14.26
CA VAL A 120 5.92 -6.51 -13.05
C VAL A 120 7.31 -7.08 -13.16
N PHE A 121 8.14 -6.89 -12.15
CA PHE A 121 9.55 -7.28 -12.16
C PHE A 121 10.00 -7.85 -10.81
N LEU A 122 11.15 -8.52 -10.81
CA LEU A 122 11.84 -8.98 -9.60
C LEU A 122 12.84 -7.90 -9.15
N ASP A 123 12.63 -7.35 -7.97
CA ASP A 123 13.57 -6.44 -7.32
C ASP A 123 14.49 -7.25 -6.41
N VAL A 124 15.81 -7.12 -6.60
CA VAL A 124 16.81 -7.78 -5.77
C VAL A 124 17.73 -6.72 -5.17
N GLN A 125 17.63 -6.52 -3.86
CA GLN A 125 18.40 -5.47 -3.17
C GLN A 125 19.07 -5.98 -1.91
N GLY A 126 20.29 -5.49 -1.68
CA GLY A 126 20.99 -5.68 -0.42
C GLY A 126 20.42 -4.77 0.68
N VAL A 127 19.75 -5.34 1.67
CA VAL A 127 19.20 -4.61 2.81
C VAL A 127 20.09 -4.85 4.04
N ARG A 128 20.45 -3.77 4.74
CA ARG A 128 21.21 -3.87 5.97
C ARG A 128 20.27 -4.02 7.16
N ASN A 129 20.47 -5.09 7.95
CA ASN A 129 19.75 -5.23 9.21
C ASN A 129 20.30 -4.18 10.22
N PRO A 130 19.48 -3.28 10.74
CA PRO A 130 19.95 -2.22 11.64
C PRO A 130 20.50 -2.76 12.97
N SER A 131 20.00 -3.91 13.46
CA SER A 131 20.44 -4.50 14.74
C SER A 131 21.74 -5.29 14.60
N THR A 132 21.83 -6.17 13.60
CA THR A 132 22.99 -7.07 13.43
C THR A 132 24.06 -6.51 12.49
N ARG A 133 23.75 -5.44 11.76
CA ARG A 133 24.55 -4.85 10.67
C ARG A 133 24.85 -5.81 9.50
N ALA A 134 24.34 -7.03 9.55
CA ALA A 134 24.44 -7.99 8.45
C ALA A 134 23.71 -7.47 7.20
N ARG A 135 24.24 -7.80 6.02
CA ARG A 135 23.58 -7.54 4.75
C ARG A 135 22.84 -8.81 4.35
N ASN A 136 21.56 -8.66 4.02
CA ASN A 136 20.73 -9.72 3.45
C ASN A 136 20.28 -9.30 2.04
N LEU A 137 20.22 -10.23 1.11
CA LEU A 137 19.54 -10.02 -0.15
C LEU A 137 18.04 -10.19 0.05
N ARG A 138 17.25 -9.26 -0.47
CA ARG A 138 15.80 -9.31 -0.52
C ARG A 138 15.35 -9.49 -1.94
N TYR A 139 14.50 -10.47 -2.15
CA TYR A 139 13.86 -10.78 -3.42
C TYR A 139 12.38 -10.40 -3.33
N ARG A 140 11.97 -9.35 -4.05
CA ARG A 140 10.64 -8.78 -3.96
C ARG A 140 10.02 -8.65 -5.33
N ILE A 141 8.71 -8.85 -5.44
CA ILE A 141 7.97 -8.46 -6.63
C ILE A 141 7.77 -6.96 -6.59
N GLY A 142 7.98 -6.32 -7.74
CA GLY A 142 7.72 -4.89 -7.96
C GLY A 142 6.73 -4.66 -9.09
N ALA A 143 5.94 -3.58 -8.98
CA ALA A 143 5.23 -2.97 -10.09
C ALA A 143 5.94 -1.66 -10.45
N SER A 144 6.32 -1.48 -11.71
CA SER A 144 6.98 -0.26 -12.18
C SER A 144 6.04 0.94 -12.14
N SER A 145 6.56 2.19 -12.10
CA SER A 145 5.75 3.42 -12.07
C SER A 145 4.69 3.42 -13.18
N GLY A 146 3.52 4.05 -12.93
CA GLY A 146 2.36 3.99 -13.82
C GLY A 146 1.34 2.90 -13.46
N TRP A 147 1.55 2.18 -12.34
CA TRP A 147 0.50 1.35 -11.77
C TRP A 147 -0.65 2.22 -11.26
N THR A 148 -1.87 1.69 -11.29
CA THR A 148 -3.08 2.36 -10.80
C THR A 148 -3.79 1.47 -9.79
N ALA A 149 -4.62 2.10 -8.95
CA ALA A 149 -5.53 1.38 -8.06
C ALA A 149 -6.79 2.21 -7.82
N SER A 150 -7.93 1.52 -7.74
CA SER A 150 -9.23 2.13 -7.43
C SER A 150 -9.80 1.49 -6.17
N PHE A 151 -10.34 2.30 -5.27
CA PHE A 151 -10.90 1.84 -4.01
C PHE A 151 -11.89 2.84 -3.44
N HIS A 152 -12.67 2.41 -2.45
CA HIS A 152 -13.65 3.25 -1.76
C HIS A 152 -13.27 3.46 -0.31
N ILE A 153 -13.53 4.66 0.17
CA ILE A 153 -13.43 4.97 1.60
C ILE A 153 -14.73 5.56 2.13
N GLN A 154 -14.93 5.36 3.44
CA GLN A 154 -16.00 6.00 4.19
C GLN A 154 -15.41 6.74 5.40
N TRP A 155 -16.07 7.84 5.78
CA TRP A 155 -15.72 8.59 6.99
C TRP A 155 -16.86 9.49 7.45
N ASP A 156 -16.81 9.91 8.73
CA ASP A 156 -17.77 10.88 9.29
C ASP A 156 -17.36 12.31 8.95
N LYS A 157 -18.21 13.01 8.18
CA LYS A 157 -17.99 14.41 7.77
C LYS A 157 -18.00 15.42 8.93
N THR A 158 -18.54 15.03 10.08
CA THR A 158 -18.52 15.89 11.29
C THR A 158 -17.18 15.85 12.02
N ILE A 159 -16.39 14.78 11.81
CA ILE A 159 -15.06 14.60 12.37
C ILE A 159 -14.00 15.12 11.41
N VAL A 160 -14.09 14.75 10.13
CA VAL A 160 -13.14 15.11 9.07
C VAL A 160 -13.91 15.65 7.88
N SER A 161 -13.65 16.87 7.48
CA SER A 161 -14.27 17.47 6.30
C SER A 161 -13.77 16.80 5.01
N ARG A 162 -14.54 16.96 3.91
CA ARG A 162 -14.14 16.45 2.58
C ARG A 162 -12.74 16.91 2.19
N GLY A 163 -12.45 18.21 2.32
CA GLY A 163 -11.15 18.77 1.91
C GLY A 163 -9.99 18.27 2.78
N GLU A 164 -10.22 18.03 4.08
CA GLU A 164 -9.20 17.43 4.96
C GLU A 164 -8.92 15.97 4.58
N MET A 165 -9.95 15.18 4.21
CA MET A 165 -9.77 13.79 3.77
C MET A 165 -9.02 13.75 2.43
N GLU A 166 -9.40 14.57 1.47
CA GLU A 166 -8.73 14.68 0.18
C GLU A 166 -7.26 15.09 0.34
N ALA A 167 -6.96 16.09 1.18
CA ALA A 167 -5.60 16.50 1.52
C ALA A 167 -4.80 15.33 2.13
N ALA A 168 -5.39 14.56 3.04
CA ALA A 168 -4.73 13.41 3.65
C ALA A 168 -4.38 12.31 2.61
N VAL A 169 -5.22 12.08 1.61
CA VAL A 169 -4.93 11.15 0.51
C VAL A 169 -3.80 11.68 -0.38
N ILE A 170 -3.80 12.97 -0.72
CA ILE A 170 -2.72 13.60 -1.49
C ILE A 170 -1.40 13.50 -0.74
N ASP A 171 -1.39 13.82 0.55
CA ASP A 171 -0.19 13.76 1.40
C ASP A 171 0.28 12.31 1.61
N ALA A 172 -0.64 11.35 1.67
CA ALA A 172 -0.30 9.92 1.68
C ALA A 172 0.52 9.53 0.46
N GLY A 173 0.09 9.93 -0.73
CA GLY A 173 0.83 9.65 -1.97
C GLY A 173 2.17 10.34 -2.02
N ARG A 174 2.20 11.62 -1.65
CA ARG A 174 3.39 12.48 -1.76
C ARG A 174 4.47 12.16 -0.72
N PHE A 175 4.08 11.87 0.53
CA PHE A 175 5.03 11.77 1.65
C PHE A 175 5.13 10.39 2.28
N THR A 176 4.11 9.53 2.13
CA THR A 176 4.09 8.22 2.76
C THR A 176 4.32 7.08 1.76
N GLY A 177 3.49 6.96 0.74
CA GLY A 177 3.46 5.81 -0.18
C GLY A 177 2.79 4.56 0.42
N ILE A 178 2.65 3.52 -0.39
CA ILE A 178 2.07 2.21 0.01
C ILE A 178 3.07 1.07 -0.19
N ALA A 179 2.79 -0.08 0.40
CA ALA A 179 3.57 -1.32 0.33
C ALA A 179 4.96 -1.21 0.97
N ASP A 180 5.98 -1.87 0.45
CA ASP A 180 7.32 -1.92 1.05
C ASP A 180 8.26 -0.84 0.51
N GLY A 181 9.33 -0.55 1.26
CA GLY A 181 10.35 0.41 0.85
C GLY A 181 9.91 1.88 0.90
N ARG A 182 8.82 2.22 1.60
CA ARG A 182 8.26 3.58 1.70
C ARG A 182 9.27 4.62 2.21
N SER A 183 10.15 4.23 3.13
CA SER A 183 11.18 5.11 3.71
C SER A 183 12.22 5.58 2.68
N VAL A 184 12.40 4.84 1.60
CA VAL A 184 13.31 5.18 0.49
C VAL A 184 12.56 5.60 -0.78
N GLY A 185 11.25 5.85 -0.66
CA GLY A 185 10.44 6.50 -1.70
C GLY A 185 9.69 5.55 -2.63
N TYR A 186 9.66 4.24 -2.39
CA TYR A 186 8.80 3.32 -3.14
C TYR A 186 7.32 3.53 -2.81
N GLY A 187 6.45 3.13 -3.75
CA GLY A 187 4.99 3.17 -3.58
C GLY A 187 4.39 4.58 -3.52
N ARG A 188 5.11 5.61 -3.96
CA ARG A 188 4.57 6.98 -4.07
C ARG A 188 3.56 7.05 -5.20
N PHE A 189 2.48 7.82 -4.96
CA PHE A 189 1.38 7.96 -5.90
C PHE A 189 0.84 9.39 -5.92
N GLU A 190 0.05 9.69 -6.92
CA GLU A 190 -0.77 10.89 -7.00
C GLU A 190 -2.25 10.53 -7.07
N LEU A 191 -3.09 11.42 -6.59
CA LEU A 191 -4.54 11.32 -6.65
C LEU A 191 -5.01 11.67 -8.06
N VAL A 192 -5.72 10.74 -8.71
CA VAL A 192 -6.29 10.93 -10.05
C VAL A 192 -7.74 11.44 -9.94
N SER A 193 -8.55 10.80 -9.08
CA SER A 193 -9.92 11.25 -8.82
C SER A 193 -10.32 11.02 -7.36
N PHE A 194 -11.25 11.88 -6.88
CA PHE A 194 -11.83 11.85 -5.54
C PHE A 194 -13.31 12.21 -5.61
N ASP A 195 -14.14 11.23 -5.93
CA ASP A 195 -15.56 11.41 -6.18
C ASP A 195 -16.37 11.08 -4.95
N VAL A 196 -16.95 12.11 -4.30
CA VAL A 196 -17.64 11.99 -3.02
C VAL A 196 -19.15 12.01 -3.18
N ALA A 197 -19.82 11.06 -2.52
CA ALA A 197 -21.26 11.00 -2.35
C ALA A 197 -21.66 10.86 -0.87
N GLU A 198 -22.84 11.33 -0.51
CA GLU A 198 -23.43 11.04 0.80
C GLU A 198 -23.97 9.60 0.82
N LEU A 199 -23.57 8.84 1.83
CA LEU A 199 -24.07 7.49 2.01
C LEU A 199 -25.52 7.55 2.55
N GLN A 200 -26.49 7.20 1.71
CA GLN A 200 -27.87 7.04 2.16
C GLN A 200 -27.97 5.70 2.93
N LEU A 201 -27.99 5.77 4.24
CA LEU A 201 -28.34 4.59 5.05
C LEU A 201 -29.76 4.18 4.68
N LYS A 202 -29.93 3.00 4.03
CA LYS A 202 -31.26 2.40 3.88
C LYS A 202 -31.85 2.26 5.29
N LYS A 203 -33.00 2.92 5.55
CA LYS A 203 -33.77 2.62 6.74
C LYS A 203 -34.07 1.13 6.71
N ALA A 204 -33.62 0.40 7.74
CA ALA A 204 -34.06 -0.97 7.97
C ALA A 204 -35.60 -0.92 8.06
N ALA A 205 -36.24 -1.70 7.20
CA ALA A 205 -37.69 -1.85 7.20
C ALA A 205 -38.16 -2.68 8.40
#